data_edcf669677bfae2f961ae35b90f25491
#
_entry.id   edcf669677bfae2f961ae35b90f25491
#
_cell.length_a   1.000
_cell.length_b   1.000
_cell.length_c   1.000
_cell.angle_alpha   90.00
_cell.angle_beta   90.00
_cell.angle_gamma   90.00
#
_symmetry.space_group_name_H-M   'P 1'
#
loop_
_entity.id
_entity.type
_entity.pdbx_description
1 polymer ?
#
loop_
_entity_poly.entity_id
_entity_poly.type
_entity_poly.pdbx_seq_one_letter_code
_entity_poly.pdbx_strand_id
1 'polypeptide(L)'
;MTATKGTCLSAFHPVSAPDYVPAAQLRELQLSRLKSVVARAWERVPLYRTRMERHRLTPDDVRSLEDIAGLPFTVKADLRDTYPFGLFASPMEEIVRLHASSGTTGKPIVVAYTQPDVDVWTSVMVRSFAVCGLHQGDVIQNAYGYGLFTGGLGAHYGAEGLGATVIPISGGNTDRQLIVLRDFGVTAICCTPSYFLHMIDRAAELGIDLRELPLRVGVFGAEPWTSAMRERIEDLTAIQAFDIYGLSEIIGPGVAVECPCQDGLHIFEDHFYPEIVDPDSGAVLGAGEEGELVLTTLSKQAMPMIRYRTRDITALLPGACPCGRSLRRMKRISRRSDDMLIIRGVNVFPSQVESALLEVEGTLPHYQIILTRSHGLDQMEVQVEVTSESFSDKIGALEQLNDTIADALEHVLGIRVEVTLVEPHTIQRSEGKAKRVIDRRLQP
;
A
#
# COMPACT_ATOMS: atom_id res chain seq x y z
N MET A 1 -29.72 11.82 -6.60
CA MET A 1 -29.33 13.17 -6.17
C MET A 1 -27.82 13.14 -5.98
N THR A 2 -27.06 13.70 -6.90
CA THR A 2 -25.59 13.78 -6.82
C THR A 2 -25.21 14.68 -5.66
N ALA A 3 -24.68 14.08 -4.59
CA ALA A 3 -24.08 14.84 -3.51
C ALA A 3 -22.97 15.72 -4.11
N THR A 4 -23.09 17.01 -3.98
CA THR A 4 -22.02 17.97 -4.27
C THR A 4 -20.83 17.60 -3.41
N LYS A 5 -19.76 17.07 -4.05
CA LYS A 5 -18.46 16.87 -3.40
C LYS A 5 -18.08 18.20 -2.76
N GLY A 6 -18.05 18.24 -1.43
CA GLY A 6 -17.63 19.40 -0.66
C GLY A 6 -16.25 19.88 -1.14
N THR A 7 -15.93 21.13 -0.85
CA THR A 7 -14.67 21.76 -1.23
C THR A 7 -13.49 20.85 -0.87
N CYS A 8 -12.77 20.36 -1.89
CA CYS A 8 -11.61 19.49 -1.83
C CYS A 8 -10.38 20.14 -1.12
N LEU A 9 -10.56 21.29 -0.51
CA LEU A 9 -9.52 22.04 0.18
C LEU A 9 -9.38 21.52 1.62
N SER A 10 -8.31 20.77 1.90
CA SER A 10 -7.86 20.62 3.29
C SER A 10 -7.33 21.95 3.79
N ALA A 11 -7.58 22.28 5.07
CA ALA A 11 -6.92 23.42 5.70
C ALA A 11 -5.41 23.27 5.55
N PHE A 12 -4.73 24.35 5.18
CA PHE A 12 -3.27 24.37 5.12
C PHE A 12 -2.68 24.05 6.50
N HIS A 13 -1.83 23.05 6.58
CA HIS A 13 -1.08 22.74 7.79
C HIS A 13 0.40 23.13 7.58
N PRO A 14 1.05 23.85 8.52
CA PRO A 14 2.43 24.33 8.32
C PRO A 14 3.44 23.24 7.96
N VAL A 15 3.27 22.02 8.50
CA VAL A 15 4.14 20.87 8.18
C VAL A 15 4.06 20.45 6.70
N SER A 16 2.98 20.81 6.00
CA SER A 16 2.78 20.53 4.57
C SER A 16 3.36 21.60 3.65
N ALA A 17 4.05 22.61 4.17
CA ALA A 17 4.66 23.64 3.34
C ALA A 17 5.53 23.08 2.18
N PRO A 18 6.33 22.00 2.36
CA PRO A 18 7.07 21.39 1.26
C PRO A 18 6.20 20.86 0.12
N ASP A 19 4.91 20.56 0.36
CA ASP A 19 3.99 20.04 -0.66
C ASP A 19 3.60 21.11 -1.70
N TYR A 20 3.86 22.38 -1.42
CA TYR A 20 3.45 23.53 -2.22
C TYR A 20 4.65 24.28 -2.83
N VAL A 21 5.84 23.71 -2.76
CA VAL A 21 7.05 24.29 -3.37
C VAL A 21 6.85 24.33 -4.88
N PRO A 22 7.18 25.46 -5.54
CA PRO A 22 7.12 25.58 -7.00
C PRO A 22 7.90 24.46 -7.71
N ALA A 23 7.34 23.90 -8.79
CA ALA A 23 7.90 22.75 -9.48
C ALA A 23 9.38 22.94 -9.90
N ALA A 24 9.79 24.15 -10.29
CA ALA A 24 11.18 24.43 -10.63
C ALA A 24 12.14 24.26 -9.43
N GLN A 25 11.75 24.77 -8.25
CA GLN A 25 12.54 24.63 -7.03
C GLN A 25 12.56 23.17 -6.55
N LEU A 26 11.44 22.46 -6.68
CA LEU A 26 11.38 21.04 -6.36
C LEU A 26 12.34 20.23 -7.25
N ARG A 27 12.39 20.51 -8.56
CA ARG A 27 13.32 19.86 -9.50
C ARG A 27 14.79 20.14 -9.17
N GLU A 28 15.13 21.35 -8.76
CA GLU A 28 16.49 21.69 -8.32
C GLU A 28 16.88 20.90 -7.06
N LEU A 29 15.98 20.83 -6.08
CA LEU A 29 16.17 20.03 -4.86
C LEU A 29 16.33 18.55 -5.19
N GLN A 30 15.46 18.01 -6.05
CA GLN A 30 15.52 16.61 -6.49
C GLN A 30 16.86 16.29 -7.17
N LEU A 31 17.32 17.14 -8.08
CA LEU A 31 18.60 16.92 -8.77
C LEU A 31 19.78 16.96 -7.80
N SER A 32 19.81 17.93 -6.88
CA SER A 32 20.85 18.01 -5.85
C SER A 32 20.89 16.75 -4.99
N ARG A 33 19.74 16.29 -4.53
CA ARG A 33 19.63 15.07 -3.72
C ARG A 33 19.95 13.81 -4.52
N LEU A 34 19.52 13.73 -5.79
CA LEU A 34 19.83 12.60 -6.68
C LEU A 34 21.34 12.43 -6.85
N LYS A 35 22.06 13.52 -7.14
CA LYS A 35 23.53 13.50 -7.24
C LYS A 35 24.17 12.99 -5.94
N SER A 36 23.71 13.47 -4.81
CA SER A 36 24.24 13.06 -3.49
C SER A 36 23.99 11.58 -3.20
N VAL A 37 22.79 11.08 -3.47
CA VAL A 37 22.45 9.68 -3.19
C VAL A 37 23.15 8.73 -4.14
N VAL A 38 23.31 9.09 -5.42
CA VAL A 38 24.05 8.27 -6.40
C VAL A 38 25.53 8.21 -6.05
N ALA A 39 26.15 9.33 -5.69
CA ALA A 39 27.53 9.35 -5.22
C ALA A 39 27.73 8.48 -3.97
N ARG A 40 26.84 8.61 -2.97
CA ARG A 40 26.86 7.79 -1.76
C ARG A 40 26.71 6.29 -2.07
N ALA A 41 25.77 5.93 -2.94
CA ALA A 41 25.56 4.54 -3.34
C ALA A 41 26.78 3.96 -4.08
N TRP A 42 27.36 4.73 -4.98
CA TRP A 42 28.61 4.37 -5.68
C TRP A 42 29.78 4.16 -4.70
N GLU A 43 29.98 5.07 -3.77
CA GLU A 43 31.10 5.00 -2.82
C GLU A 43 30.96 3.86 -1.80
N ARG A 44 29.77 3.60 -1.33
CA ARG A 44 29.51 2.79 -0.15
C ARG A 44 28.93 1.42 -0.43
N VAL A 45 28.28 1.21 -1.59
CA VAL A 45 27.58 -0.04 -1.90
C VAL A 45 28.18 -0.70 -3.13
N PRO A 46 28.95 -1.81 -2.98
CA PRO A 46 29.62 -2.48 -4.09
C PRO A 46 28.71 -2.88 -5.24
N LEU A 47 27.45 -3.24 -4.96
CA LEU A 47 26.47 -3.61 -5.99
C LEU A 47 26.25 -2.45 -6.99
N TYR A 48 26.02 -1.25 -6.50
CA TYR A 48 25.76 -0.09 -7.36
C TYR A 48 27.00 0.30 -8.16
N ARG A 49 28.17 0.33 -7.52
CA ARG A 49 29.44 0.58 -8.22
C ARG A 49 29.63 -0.39 -9.37
N THR A 50 29.59 -1.68 -9.09
CA THR A 50 29.82 -2.74 -10.10
C THR A 50 28.82 -2.63 -11.26
N ARG A 51 27.56 -2.34 -10.98
CA ARG A 51 26.54 -2.21 -12.01
C ARG A 51 26.74 -0.97 -12.88
N MET A 52 27.02 0.16 -12.27
CA MET A 52 27.29 1.40 -13.03
C MET A 52 28.54 1.25 -13.89
N GLU A 53 29.63 0.67 -13.38
CA GLU A 53 30.84 0.37 -14.16
C GLU A 53 30.56 -0.52 -15.37
N ARG A 54 29.73 -1.55 -15.23
CA ARG A 54 29.30 -2.42 -16.36
C ARG A 54 28.57 -1.63 -17.44
N HIS A 55 27.82 -0.61 -17.04
CA HIS A 55 27.14 0.31 -17.95
C HIS A 55 28.01 1.51 -18.38
N ARG A 56 29.28 1.57 -17.95
CA ARG A 56 30.23 2.65 -18.20
C ARG A 56 29.73 4.00 -17.67
N LEU A 57 29.04 3.97 -16.54
CA LEU A 57 28.49 5.15 -15.85
C LEU A 57 29.28 5.44 -14.58
N THR A 58 29.36 6.71 -14.25
CA THR A 58 29.88 7.26 -12.99
C THR A 58 28.84 8.20 -12.36
N PRO A 59 28.97 8.60 -11.11
CA PRO A 59 28.09 9.61 -10.53
C PRO A 59 28.06 10.95 -11.29
N ASP A 60 29.15 11.33 -11.97
CA ASP A 60 29.26 12.58 -12.74
C ASP A 60 28.41 12.59 -14.03
N ASP A 61 27.93 11.42 -14.46
CA ASP A 61 27.04 11.31 -15.60
C ASP A 61 25.60 11.72 -15.26
N VAL A 62 25.25 11.84 -13.98
CA VAL A 62 23.96 12.38 -13.52
C VAL A 62 24.03 13.89 -13.51
N ARG A 63 23.64 14.54 -14.62
CA ARG A 63 23.65 16.00 -14.82
C ARG A 63 22.27 16.61 -14.70
N SER A 64 21.25 15.86 -15.09
CA SER A 64 19.83 16.22 -15.04
C SER A 64 19.00 15.11 -14.36
N LEU A 65 17.72 15.38 -14.07
CA LEU A 65 16.81 14.36 -13.52
C LEU A 65 16.50 13.27 -14.55
N GLU A 66 16.54 13.59 -15.82
CA GLU A 66 16.28 12.68 -16.94
C GLU A 66 17.36 11.59 -17.05
N ASP A 67 18.59 11.88 -16.60
CA ASP A 67 19.70 10.92 -16.62
C ASP A 67 19.47 9.71 -15.69
N ILE A 68 18.52 9.83 -14.76
CA ILE A 68 18.12 8.69 -13.89
C ILE A 68 17.69 7.48 -14.70
N ALA A 69 17.04 7.69 -15.85
CA ALA A 69 16.57 6.61 -16.74
C ALA A 69 17.72 5.74 -17.27
N GLY A 70 18.95 6.27 -17.33
CA GLY A 70 20.14 5.53 -17.72
C GLY A 70 20.75 4.68 -16.60
N LEU A 71 20.39 4.91 -15.34
CA LEU A 71 20.92 4.14 -14.23
C LEU A 71 20.33 2.74 -14.17
N PRO A 72 21.11 1.72 -13.73
CA PRO A 72 20.62 0.35 -13.61
C PRO A 72 19.53 0.21 -12.54
N PHE A 73 18.55 -0.67 -12.80
CA PHE A 73 17.50 -1.00 -11.84
C PHE A 73 18.05 -1.77 -10.64
N THR A 74 17.38 -1.56 -9.49
CA THR A 74 17.47 -2.43 -8.32
C THR A 74 16.21 -3.28 -8.26
N VAL A 75 16.35 -4.57 -7.97
CA VAL A 75 15.24 -5.52 -7.87
C VAL A 75 15.25 -6.24 -6.52
N LYS A 76 14.12 -6.83 -6.16
CA LYS A 76 13.95 -7.54 -4.87
C LYS A 76 14.95 -8.68 -4.66
N ALA A 77 15.41 -9.32 -5.74
CA ALA A 77 16.46 -10.33 -5.69
C ALA A 77 17.79 -9.78 -5.15
N ASP A 78 18.14 -8.54 -5.50
CA ASP A 78 19.38 -7.92 -5.04
C ASP A 78 19.45 -7.80 -3.51
N LEU A 79 18.32 -7.49 -2.86
CA LEU A 79 18.26 -7.40 -1.41
C LEU A 79 18.42 -8.78 -0.75
N ARG A 80 17.97 -9.84 -1.41
CA ARG A 80 18.14 -11.23 -0.94
C ARG A 80 19.56 -11.73 -1.16
N ASP A 81 20.14 -11.44 -2.31
CA ASP A 81 21.48 -11.88 -2.71
C ASP A 81 22.56 -11.19 -1.87
N THR A 82 22.30 -9.98 -1.41
CA THR A 82 23.18 -9.19 -0.56
C THR A 82 22.83 -9.26 0.94
N TYR A 83 21.97 -10.21 1.32
CA TYR A 83 21.56 -10.42 2.73
C TYR A 83 22.77 -10.67 3.65
N PRO A 84 22.81 -10.13 4.89
CA PRO A 84 21.77 -9.25 5.44
C PRO A 84 22.04 -7.75 5.21
N PHE A 85 23.28 -7.28 5.00
CA PHE A 85 23.67 -5.88 5.09
C PHE A 85 24.41 -5.35 3.84
N GLY A 86 24.45 -6.12 2.77
CA GLY A 86 25.27 -5.78 1.59
C GLY A 86 24.80 -4.55 0.78
N LEU A 87 23.59 -4.03 1.06
CA LEU A 87 23.09 -2.76 0.49
C LEU A 87 23.20 -1.58 1.46
N PHE A 88 23.80 -1.76 2.65
CA PHE A 88 23.98 -0.67 3.59
C PHE A 88 25.10 0.26 3.14
N ALA A 89 24.79 1.55 3.11
CA ALA A 89 25.72 2.63 2.80
C ALA A 89 26.22 3.36 4.08
N SER A 90 25.77 2.92 5.25
CA SER A 90 26.23 3.38 6.55
C SER A 90 26.76 2.21 7.37
N PRO A 91 27.80 2.42 8.20
CA PRO A 91 28.27 1.40 9.14
C PRO A 91 27.23 1.16 10.24
N MET A 92 27.31 0.00 10.91
CA MET A 92 26.31 -0.41 11.91
C MET A 92 26.22 0.56 13.10
N GLU A 93 27.28 1.27 13.42
CA GLU A 93 27.34 2.27 14.51
C GLU A 93 26.45 3.49 14.23
N GLU A 94 26.16 3.77 12.96
CA GLU A 94 25.24 4.85 12.54
C GLU A 94 23.79 4.36 12.38
N ILE A 95 23.57 3.04 12.41
CA ILE A 95 22.25 2.45 12.22
C ILE A 95 21.52 2.44 13.57
N VAL A 96 20.42 3.17 13.64
CA VAL A 96 19.58 3.25 14.86
C VAL A 96 18.39 2.30 14.83
N ARG A 97 18.06 1.75 13.63
CA ARG A 97 16.89 0.86 13.48
C ARG A 97 17.06 -0.10 12.31
N LEU A 98 16.61 -1.32 12.54
CA LEU A 98 16.44 -2.34 11.51
C LEU A 98 14.98 -2.78 11.45
N HIS A 99 14.47 -2.95 10.23
CA HIS A 99 13.21 -3.64 9.97
C HIS A 99 13.44 -4.79 9.00
N ALA A 100 12.48 -5.68 8.90
CA ALA A 100 12.51 -6.74 7.91
C ALA A 100 11.11 -7.01 7.37
N SER A 101 11.01 -7.29 6.07
CA SER A 101 9.77 -7.79 5.50
C SER A 101 9.64 -9.30 5.75
N SER A 102 8.40 -9.76 5.98
CA SER A 102 8.12 -11.20 6.04
C SER A 102 8.29 -11.80 4.64
N GLY A 103 9.45 -12.41 4.40
CA GLY A 103 9.69 -13.14 3.16
C GLY A 103 8.84 -14.41 3.14
N THR A 104 7.87 -14.51 2.23
CA THR A 104 7.08 -15.74 2.01
C THR A 104 7.90 -16.91 1.45
N THR A 105 9.14 -16.67 1.01
CA THR A 105 9.97 -17.64 0.25
C THR A 105 11.39 -17.78 0.78
N GLY A 106 11.67 -17.54 2.07
CA GLY A 106 13.02 -17.76 2.62
C GLY A 106 13.55 -16.62 3.48
N LYS A 107 14.78 -16.13 3.20
CA LYS A 107 15.41 -15.06 3.99
C LYS A 107 14.63 -13.77 3.94
N PRO A 108 14.38 -13.09 5.07
CA PRO A 108 13.70 -11.79 5.10
C PRO A 108 14.55 -10.73 4.39
N ILE A 109 13.91 -9.69 3.87
CA ILE A 109 14.59 -8.50 3.40
C ILE A 109 14.83 -7.59 4.59
N VAL A 110 16.09 -7.26 4.86
CA VAL A 110 16.49 -6.38 5.95
C VAL A 110 16.63 -4.96 5.42
N VAL A 111 16.03 -3.99 6.11
CA VAL A 111 16.15 -2.57 5.80
C VAL A 111 16.66 -1.80 7.01
N ALA A 112 17.50 -0.79 6.75
CA ALA A 112 18.19 -0.03 7.78
C ALA A 112 17.83 1.46 7.73
N TYR A 113 17.96 2.10 8.88
CA TYR A 113 17.73 3.53 9.06
C TYR A 113 18.80 4.14 9.96
N THR A 114 19.38 5.25 9.52
CA THR A 114 20.09 6.19 10.38
C THR A 114 19.09 7.09 11.13
N GLN A 115 19.54 7.90 12.09
CA GLN A 115 18.65 8.87 12.72
C GLN A 115 18.06 9.88 11.70
N PRO A 116 18.84 10.45 10.77
CA PRO A 116 18.27 11.28 9.69
C PRO A 116 17.22 10.56 8.83
N ASP A 117 17.36 9.24 8.59
CA ASP A 117 16.34 8.48 7.85
C ASP A 117 15.04 8.36 8.66
N VAL A 118 15.13 8.15 9.97
CA VAL A 118 13.97 8.14 10.89
C VAL A 118 13.29 9.50 10.92
N ASP A 119 14.07 10.59 10.93
CA ASP A 119 13.55 11.96 10.94
C ASP A 119 12.81 12.27 9.64
N VAL A 120 13.35 11.88 8.48
CA VAL A 120 12.66 11.95 7.18
C VAL A 120 11.38 11.15 7.21
N TRP A 121 11.42 9.90 7.69
CA TRP A 121 10.24 9.05 7.76
C TRP A 121 9.16 9.66 8.66
N THR A 122 9.53 10.15 9.83
CA THR A 122 8.61 10.88 10.71
C THR A 122 7.99 12.08 9.98
N SER A 123 8.80 12.87 9.29
CA SER A 123 8.33 14.06 8.57
C SER A 123 7.29 13.72 7.48
N VAL A 124 7.54 12.72 6.63
CA VAL A 124 6.58 12.32 5.59
C VAL A 124 5.31 11.72 6.17
N MET A 125 5.38 11.04 7.32
CA MET A 125 4.20 10.53 8.02
C MET A 125 3.38 11.65 8.66
N VAL A 126 4.03 12.66 9.28
CA VAL A 126 3.37 13.87 9.79
C VAL A 126 2.63 14.58 8.66
N ARG A 127 3.28 14.76 7.50
CA ARG A 127 2.67 15.36 6.30
C ARG A 127 1.50 14.52 5.81
N SER A 128 1.62 13.19 5.79
CA SER A 128 0.54 12.28 5.41
C SER A 128 -0.69 12.48 6.28
N PHE A 129 -0.53 12.54 7.59
CA PHE A 129 -1.64 12.75 8.52
C PHE A 129 -2.25 14.15 8.38
N ALA A 130 -1.42 15.18 8.22
CA ALA A 130 -1.90 16.54 7.96
C ALA A 130 -2.70 16.64 6.66
N VAL A 131 -2.29 15.92 5.59
CA VAL A 131 -3.05 15.82 4.33
C VAL A 131 -4.42 15.20 4.55
N CYS A 132 -4.53 14.19 5.41
CA CYS A 132 -5.80 13.56 5.80
C CYS A 132 -6.63 14.42 6.76
N GLY A 133 -6.21 15.66 7.08
CA GLY A 133 -6.93 16.57 7.97
C GLY A 133 -6.79 16.25 9.45
N LEU A 134 -5.75 15.50 9.83
CA LEU A 134 -5.40 15.25 11.23
C LEU A 134 -4.48 16.36 11.77
N HIS A 135 -4.56 16.62 13.07
CA HIS A 135 -3.86 17.70 13.75
C HIS A 135 -3.57 17.37 15.23
N GLN A 136 -2.89 18.25 15.90
CA GLN A 136 -2.74 18.20 17.35
C GLN A 136 -4.13 18.20 18.01
N GLY A 137 -4.36 17.27 18.93
CA GLY A 137 -5.65 17.08 19.58
C GLY A 137 -6.45 15.89 19.04
N ASP A 138 -6.04 15.30 17.92
CA ASP A 138 -6.57 14.01 17.47
C ASP A 138 -6.07 12.85 18.32
N VAL A 139 -6.90 11.82 18.43
CA VAL A 139 -6.56 10.54 19.07
C VAL A 139 -6.53 9.49 17.96
N ILE A 140 -5.32 8.98 17.68
CA ILE A 140 -5.07 8.07 16.56
C ILE A 140 -4.85 6.66 17.10
N GLN A 141 -5.77 5.75 16.81
CA GLN A 141 -5.58 4.32 17.09
C GLN A 141 -4.75 3.69 15.99
N ASN A 142 -3.56 3.20 16.36
CA ASN A 142 -2.68 2.53 15.42
C ASN A 142 -2.77 1.01 15.55
N ALA A 143 -3.57 0.41 14.68
CA ALA A 143 -3.80 -1.03 14.61
C ALA A 143 -2.92 -1.74 13.57
N TYR A 144 -1.90 -1.08 13.03
CA TYR A 144 -0.82 -1.76 12.32
C TYR A 144 0.09 -2.53 13.29
N GLY A 145 0.58 -3.69 12.88
CA GLY A 145 1.49 -4.49 13.69
C GLY A 145 2.80 -3.76 14.01
N TYR A 146 3.19 -3.81 15.28
CA TYR A 146 4.52 -3.38 15.75
C TYR A 146 5.48 -4.58 15.71
N GLY A 147 6.73 -4.35 15.39
CA GLY A 147 7.75 -5.41 15.28
C GLY A 147 8.66 -5.17 14.09
N LEU A 148 9.02 -6.22 13.37
CA LEU A 148 9.92 -6.10 12.20
C LEU A 148 9.27 -5.39 11.01
N PHE A 149 7.94 -5.39 10.92
CA PHE A 149 7.20 -4.67 9.89
C PHE A 149 7.21 -3.16 10.14
N THR A 150 7.24 -2.37 9.06
CA THR A 150 7.41 -0.90 9.14
C THR A 150 6.14 -0.13 9.49
N GLY A 151 4.95 -0.72 9.25
CA GLY A 151 3.67 0.00 9.32
C GLY A 151 3.38 0.61 10.69
N GLY A 152 3.52 -0.17 11.77
CA GLY A 152 3.21 0.27 13.13
C GLY A 152 4.06 1.45 13.58
N LEU A 153 5.38 1.34 13.47
CA LEU A 153 6.30 2.40 13.92
C LEU A 153 6.21 3.65 13.04
N GLY A 154 6.01 3.50 11.72
CA GLY A 154 5.85 4.65 10.84
C GLY A 154 4.64 5.51 11.23
N ALA A 155 3.47 4.89 11.40
CA ALA A 155 2.27 5.59 11.85
C ALA A 155 2.43 6.17 13.26
N HIS A 156 3.08 5.46 14.16
CA HIS A 156 3.33 5.90 15.54
C HIS A 156 4.12 7.21 15.60
N TYR A 157 5.32 7.23 15.00
CA TYR A 157 6.15 8.44 15.01
C TYR A 157 5.53 9.60 14.24
N GLY A 158 4.77 9.30 13.17
CA GLY A 158 4.01 10.32 12.47
C GLY A 158 2.95 10.97 13.36
N ALA A 159 2.20 10.19 14.13
CA ALA A 159 1.18 10.69 15.05
C ALA A 159 1.80 11.54 16.17
N GLU A 160 2.86 11.03 16.83
CA GLU A 160 3.59 11.80 17.86
C GLU A 160 4.21 13.08 17.30
N GLY A 161 4.84 13.01 16.11
CA GLY A 161 5.44 14.16 15.42
C GLY A 161 4.41 15.22 14.99
N LEU A 162 3.16 14.83 14.75
CA LEU A 162 2.04 15.74 14.50
C LEU A 162 1.55 16.42 15.81
N GLY A 163 1.91 15.87 16.96
CA GLY A 163 1.38 16.28 18.27
C GLY A 163 0.05 15.64 18.62
N ALA A 164 -0.40 14.65 17.86
CA ALA A 164 -1.59 13.87 18.16
C ALA A 164 -1.32 12.81 19.24
N THR A 165 -2.37 12.36 19.93
CA THR A 165 -2.29 11.25 20.85
C THR A 165 -2.31 9.94 20.06
N VAL A 166 -1.28 9.09 20.19
CA VAL A 166 -1.26 7.77 19.55
C VAL A 166 -1.58 6.67 20.54
N ILE A 167 -2.45 5.74 20.15
CA ILE A 167 -2.74 4.52 20.90
C ILE A 167 -2.06 3.35 20.16
N PRO A 168 -0.94 2.80 20.68
CA PRO A 168 -0.14 1.78 20.00
C PRO A 168 -0.71 0.37 20.28
N ILE A 169 -1.97 0.14 19.86
CA ILE A 169 -2.70 -1.08 20.20
C ILE A 169 -2.20 -2.31 19.42
N SER A 170 -1.51 -2.11 18.28
CA SER A 170 -1.09 -3.16 17.36
C SER A 170 -2.26 -3.86 16.65
N GLY A 171 -1.98 -4.88 15.82
CA GLY A 171 -3.02 -5.70 15.19
C GLY A 171 -3.63 -6.74 16.13
N GLY A 172 -4.78 -7.26 15.74
CA GLY A 172 -5.47 -8.35 16.44
C GLY A 172 -6.36 -7.93 17.60
N ASN A 173 -6.99 -8.94 18.23
CA ASN A 173 -7.95 -8.78 19.33
C ASN A 173 -9.05 -7.72 19.02
N THR A 174 -9.88 -8.03 18.03
CA THR A 174 -10.86 -7.08 17.46
C THR A 174 -11.83 -6.51 18.50
N ASP A 175 -12.27 -7.30 19.47
CA ASP A 175 -13.15 -6.81 20.54
C ASP A 175 -12.46 -5.71 21.38
N ARG A 176 -11.17 -5.89 21.69
CA ARG A 176 -10.38 -4.87 22.40
C ARG A 176 -10.18 -3.62 21.55
N GLN A 177 -10.00 -3.77 20.25
CA GLN A 177 -9.91 -2.64 19.33
C GLN A 177 -11.18 -1.77 19.39
N LEU A 178 -12.36 -2.39 19.38
CA LEU A 178 -13.65 -1.71 19.44
C LEU A 178 -13.90 -1.03 20.79
N ILE A 179 -13.51 -1.69 21.89
CA ILE A 179 -13.57 -1.07 23.23
C ILE A 179 -12.72 0.20 23.28
N VAL A 180 -11.48 0.14 22.76
CA VAL A 180 -10.57 1.29 22.74
C VAL A 180 -11.10 2.40 21.84
N LEU A 181 -11.62 2.08 20.64
CA LEU A 181 -12.25 3.07 19.75
C LEU A 181 -13.32 3.88 20.49
N ARG A 182 -14.19 3.19 21.25
CA ARG A 182 -15.30 3.81 21.97
C ARG A 182 -14.82 4.57 23.21
N ASP A 183 -14.05 3.90 24.08
CA ASP A 183 -13.78 4.39 25.45
C ASP A 183 -12.70 5.47 25.48
N PHE A 184 -11.80 5.53 24.47
CA PHE A 184 -10.70 6.50 24.44
C PHE A 184 -10.98 7.69 23.53
N GLY A 185 -12.17 7.77 22.93
CA GLY A 185 -12.55 8.90 22.08
C GLY A 185 -11.70 9.01 20.82
N VAL A 186 -11.44 7.87 20.19
CA VAL A 186 -10.59 7.80 18.99
C VAL A 186 -11.21 8.59 17.83
N THR A 187 -10.44 9.49 17.22
CA THR A 187 -10.85 10.31 16.08
C THR A 187 -10.32 9.80 14.74
N ALA A 188 -9.27 9.00 14.77
CA ALA A 188 -8.69 8.39 13.56
C ALA A 188 -8.16 6.97 13.82
N ILE A 189 -8.22 6.13 12.79
CA ILE A 189 -7.67 4.78 12.83
C ILE A 189 -6.70 4.55 11.68
N CYS A 190 -5.59 3.84 11.97
CA CYS A 190 -4.61 3.37 10.99
C CYS A 190 -4.58 1.84 10.99
N CYS A 191 -4.99 1.20 9.90
CA CYS A 191 -4.96 -0.26 9.73
C CYS A 191 -5.05 -0.65 8.24
N THR A 192 -5.09 -1.95 7.95
CA THR A 192 -5.43 -2.41 6.61
C THR A 192 -6.94 -2.26 6.36
N PRO A 193 -7.37 -1.97 5.13
CA PRO A 193 -8.80 -1.79 4.82
C PRO A 193 -9.61 -3.06 5.09
N SER A 194 -9.07 -4.25 4.77
CA SER A 194 -9.74 -5.52 5.05
C SER A 194 -9.93 -5.78 6.56
N TYR A 195 -8.97 -5.36 7.38
CA TYR A 195 -9.11 -5.49 8.83
C TYR A 195 -10.16 -4.52 9.38
N PHE A 196 -10.26 -3.31 8.83
CA PHE A 196 -11.29 -2.36 9.26
C PHE A 196 -12.70 -2.85 8.89
N LEU A 197 -12.88 -3.44 7.71
CA LEU A 197 -14.15 -4.08 7.36
C LEU A 197 -14.51 -5.20 8.34
N HIS A 198 -13.54 -6.02 8.74
CA HIS A 198 -13.77 -7.02 9.79
C HIS A 198 -14.15 -6.39 11.14
N MET A 199 -13.57 -5.24 11.51
CA MET A 199 -13.97 -4.50 12.71
C MET A 199 -15.38 -3.96 12.61
N ILE A 200 -15.82 -3.49 11.43
CA ILE A 200 -17.20 -3.03 11.19
C ILE A 200 -18.19 -4.17 11.39
N ASP A 201 -17.94 -5.34 10.79
CA ASP A 201 -18.80 -6.50 10.95
C ASP A 201 -18.88 -6.92 12.43
N ARG A 202 -17.75 -6.95 13.13
CA ARG A 202 -17.71 -7.28 14.55
C ARG A 202 -18.40 -6.22 15.44
N ALA A 203 -18.30 -4.96 15.11
CA ALA A 203 -19.01 -3.89 15.80
C ALA A 203 -20.52 -4.07 15.70
N ALA A 204 -21.03 -4.42 14.52
CA ALA A 204 -22.45 -4.72 14.31
C ALA A 204 -22.93 -5.91 15.17
N GLU A 205 -22.16 -6.99 15.25
CA GLU A 205 -22.46 -8.15 16.11
C GLU A 205 -22.53 -7.78 17.59
N LEU A 206 -21.68 -6.83 18.04
CA LEU A 206 -21.66 -6.36 19.43
C LEU A 206 -22.67 -5.24 19.70
N GLY A 207 -23.44 -4.81 18.70
CA GLY A 207 -24.40 -3.71 18.82
C GLY A 207 -23.72 -2.33 19.00
N ILE A 208 -22.48 -2.16 18.48
CA ILE A 208 -21.74 -0.90 18.51
C ILE A 208 -21.96 -0.17 17.18
N ASP A 209 -22.63 0.98 17.20
CA ASP A 209 -22.71 1.84 16.02
C ASP A 209 -21.47 2.74 15.91
N LEU A 210 -20.63 2.49 14.92
CA LEU A 210 -19.39 3.25 14.68
C LEU A 210 -19.68 4.71 14.27
N ARG A 211 -20.89 5.03 13.78
CA ARG A 211 -21.30 6.41 13.43
C ARG A 211 -21.52 7.29 14.65
N GLU A 212 -21.80 6.68 15.81
CA GLU A 212 -21.99 7.40 17.06
C GLU A 212 -20.66 7.76 17.74
N LEU A 213 -19.54 7.18 17.26
CA LEU A 213 -18.21 7.44 17.80
C LEU A 213 -17.62 8.72 17.17
N PRO A 214 -16.66 9.38 17.86
CA PRO A 214 -15.97 10.55 17.31
C PRO A 214 -15.01 10.22 16.15
N LEU A 215 -14.99 8.97 15.68
CA LEU A 215 -14.16 8.49 14.59
C LEU A 215 -14.54 9.18 13.28
N ARG A 216 -13.61 9.90 12.64
CA ARG A 216 -13.86 10.69 11.43
C ARG A 216 -12.92 10.40 10.28
N VAL A 217 -11.76 9.78 10.56
CA VAL A 217 -10.71 9.50 9.56
C VAL A 217 -10.23 8.07 9.66
N GLY A 218 -10.13 7.41 8.51
CA GLY A 218 -9.40 6.15 8.34
C GLY A 218 -8.21 6.35 7.41
N VAL A 219 -7.01 5.94 7.83
CA VAL A 219 -5.81 5.94 7.00
C VAL A 219 -5.42 4.49 6.72
N PHE A 220 -5.75 4.05 5.51
CA PHE A 220 -5.66 2.64 5.11
C PHE A 220 -4.54 2.40 4.11
N GLY A 221 -3.87 1.27 4.23
CA GLY A 221 -2.79 0.89 3.32
C GLY A 221 -2.25 -0.50 3.60
N ALA A 222 -1.05 -0.79 3.12
CA ALA A 222 -0.35 -2.06 3.19
C ALA A 222 -0.93 -3.17 2.29
N GLU A 223 -2.09 -2.99 1.71
CA GLU A 223 -2.70 -3.87 0.70
C GLU A 223 -3.43 -3.03 -0.35
N PRO A 224 -3.58 -3.50 -1.60
CA PRO A 224 -4.48 -2.90 -2.57
C PRO A 224 -5.92 -2.99 -2.07
N TRP A 225 -6.73 -1.98 -2.38
CA TRP A 225 -8.16 -1.97 -2.06
C TRP A 225 -8.95 -1.17 -3.09
N THR A 226 -10.23 -1.51 -3.24
CA THR A 226 -11.08 -1.01 -4.32
C THR A 226 -11.90 0.21 -3.91
N SER A 227 -12.47 0.90 -4.91
CA SER A 227 -13.43 1.98 -4.65
C SER A 227 -14.68 1.46 -3.94
N ALA A 228 -15.14 0.25 -4.29
CA ALA A 228 -16.28 -0.37 -3.62
C ALA A 228 -16.01 -0.66 -2.13
N MET A 229 -14.78 -1.08 -1.76
CA MET A 229 -14.41 -1.19 -0.35
C MET A 229 -14.45 0.16 0.36
N ARG A 230 -13.98 1.23 -0.28
CA ARG A 230 -14.04 2.59 0.26
C ARG A 230 -15.48 3.00 0.51
N GLU A 231 -16.32 2.92 -0.51
CA GLU A 231 -17.74 3.26 -0.42
C GLU A 231 -18.41 2.51 0.72
N ARG A 232 -18.18 1.20 0.81
CA ARG A 232 -18.70 0.38 1.92
C ARG A 232 -18.21 0.86 3.29
N ILE A 233 -16.94 1.17 3.45
CA ILE A 233 -16.38 1.68 4.71
C ILE A 233 -17.03 3.02 5.06
N GLU A 234 -17.04 3.98 4.12
CA GLU A 234 -17.59 5.33 4.34
C GLU A 234 -19.10 5.31 4.62
N ASP A 235 -19.85 4.47 3.90
CA ASP A 235 -21.31 4.31 4.09
C ASP A 235 -21.65 3.70 5.45
N LEU A 236 -20.88 2.74 5.93
CA LEU A 236 -21.16 2.06 7.20
C LEU A 236 -20.68 2.82 8.44
N THR A 237 -19.74 3.74 8.30
CA THR A 237 -19.09 4.38 9.46
C THR A 237 -19.10 5.89 9.43
N ALA A 238 -19.44 6.51 8.30
CA ALA A 238 -19.40 7.97 8.06
C ALA A 238 -18.01 8.62 8.23
N ILE A 239 -16.93 7.81 8.22
CA ILE A 239 -15.55 8.33 8.21
C ILE A 239 -15.14 8.73 6.79
N GLN A 240 -14.10 9.56 6.67
CA GLN A 240 -13.39 9.75 5.41
C GLN A 240 -12.22 8.77 5.33
N ALA A 241 -12.17 7.95 4.28
CA ALA A 241 -11.19 6.89 4.10
C ALA A 241 -10.09 7.33 3.12
N PHE A 242 -8.84 7.36 3.59
CA PHE A 242 -7.68 7.77 2.80
C PHE A 242 -6.76 6.59 2.52
N ASP A 243 -6.22 6.55 1.32
CA ASP A 243 -5.18 5.59 0.95
C ASP A 243 -3.79 6.15 1.27
N ILE A 244 -2.94 5.33 1.90
CA ILE A 244 -1.53 5.62 2.14
C ILE A 244 -0.66 4.51 1.55
N TYR A 245 0.30 4.90 0.72
CA TYR A 245 1.21 3.98 0.06
C TYR A 245 2.62 4.05 0.63
N GLY A 246 3.26 2.90 0.69
CA GLY A 246 4.67 2.76 1.03
C GLY A 246 5.12 1.31 1.06
N LEU A 247 6.43 1.12 1.10
CA LEU A 247 7.07 -0.18 1.18
C LEU A 247 8.34 -0.09 2.02
N SER A 248 8.65 -1.17 2.72
CA SER A 248 9.78 -1.23 3.66
C SER A 248 11.11 -0.92 3.00
N GLU A 249 11.30 -1.36 1.76
CA GLU A 249 12.53 -1.17 0.99
C GLU A 249 12.84 0.32 0.73
N ILE A 250 11.81 1.14 0.60
CA ILE A 250 11.96 2.59 0.37
C ILE A 250 12.08 3.34 1.71
N ILE A 251 10.99 3.31 2.53
CA ILE A 251 11.04 3.93 3.85
C ILE A 251 10.03 3.30 4.83
N GLY A 252 9.00 2.63 4.35
CA GLY A 252 7.81 2.21 5.06
C GLY A 252 6.59 2.96 4.54
N PRO A 253 5.50 3.13 5.31
CA PRO A 253 4.39 4.00 4.94
C PRO A 253 4.84 5.46 4.80
N GLY A 254 4.11 6.25 4.02
CA GLY A 254 4.41 7.67 3.83
C GLY A 254 5.26 7.98 2.61
N VAL A 255 5.31 7.09 1.60
CA VAL A 255 5.85 7.43 0.26
C VAL A 255 4.86 8.30 -0.50
N ALA A 256 3.58 7.96 -0.43
CA ALA A 256 2.50 8.73 -1.03
C ALA A 256 1.22 8.61 -0.21
N VAL A 257 0.34 9.60 -0.32
CA VAL A 257 -0.93 9.67 0.40
C VAL A 257 -2.01 10.38 -0.42
N GLU A 258 -3.25 9.96 -0.28
CA GLU A 258 -4.40 10.68 -0.83
C GLU A 258 -4.69 11.99 -0.07
N CYS A 259 -5.15 12.98 -0.80
CA CYS A 259 -5.75 14.19 -0.22
C CYS A 259 -7.29 14.09 -0.23
N PRO A 260 -8.02 15.05 0.38
CA PRO A 260 -9.49 15.03 0.39
C PRO A 260 -10.17 15.01 -0.99
N CYS A 261 -9.43 15.29 -2.07
CA CYS A 261 -9.95 15.12 -3.43
C CYS A 261 -10.13 13.67 -3.84
N GLN A 262 -9.46 12.74 -3.17
CA GLN A 262 -9.49 11.30 -3.47
C GLN A 262 -9.25 10.96 -4.96
N ASP A 263 -8.41 11.75 -5.62
CA ASP A 263 -8.04 11.61 -7.02
C ASP A 263 -6.54 11.32 -7.15
N GLY A 264 -6.16 10.13 -6.68
CA GLY A 264 -4.80 9.64 -6.63
C GLY A 264 -4.00 10.10 -5.40
N LEU A 265 -2.81 9.50 -5.24
CA LEU A 265 -1.94 9.71 -4.09
C LEU A 265 -0.81 10.68 -4.47
N HIS A 266 -0.63 11.74 -3.70
CA HIS A 266 0.51 12.65 -3.81
C HIS A 266 1.78 11.95 -3.33
N ILE A 267 2.80 11.90 -4.18
CA ILE A 267 4.11 11.34 -3.85
C ILE A 267 4.96 12.44 -3.20
N PHE A 268 5.61 12.16 -2.08
CA PHE A 268 6.53 13.11 -1.46
C PHE A 268 7.85 13.19 -2.23
N GLU A 269 7.80 13.89 -3.36
CA GLU A 269 8.83 13.93 -4.39
C GLU A 269 10.12 14.65 -3.99
N ASP A 270 10.09 15.37 -2.91
CA ASP A 270 11.29 15.89 -2.27
C ASP A 270 12.16 14.76 -1.67
N HIS A 271 11.58 13.60 -1.39
CA HIS A 271 12.28 12.44 -0.84
C HIS A 271 12.28 11.21 -1.75
N PHE A 272 11.31 11.08 -2.67
CA PHE A 272 11.13 9.89 -3.52
C PHE A 272 10.89 10.30 -4.96
N TYR A 273 11.78 9.91 -5.87
CA TYR A 273 11.60 10.18 -7.29
C TYR A 273 10.90 9.01 -7.96
N PRO A 274 9.68 9.21 -8.52
CA PRO A 274 8.94 8.17 -9.20
C PRO A 274 9.23 8.16 -10.71
N GLU A 275 9.32 6.96 -11.27
CA GLU A 275 9.22 6.67 -12.69
C GLU A 275 8.11 5.63 -12.89
N ILE A 276 7.42 5.67 -14.00
CA ILE A 276 6.58 4.56 -14.48
C ILE A 276 7.32 3.93 -15.65
N VAL A 277 7.50 2.63 -15.59
CA VAL A 277 8.21 1.90 -16.65
C VAL A 277 7.35 0.77 -17.21
N ASP A 278 7.56 0.47 -18.46
CA ASP A 278 7.03 -0.76 -19.06
C ASP A 278 7.65 -1.98 -18.34
N PRO A 279 6.85 -2.90 -17.82
CA PRO A 279 7.35 -4.01 -17.01
C PRO A 279 8.33 -4.94 -17.73
N ASP A 280 8.19 -5.08 -19.05
CA ASP A 280 8.97 -6.01 -19.87
C ASP A 280 10.25 -5.37 -20.40
N SER A 281 10.12 -4.22 -21.05
CA SER A 281 11.26 -3.52 -21.68
C SER A 281 12.06 -2.63 -20.70
N GLY A 282 11.44 -2.18 -19.60
CA GLY A 282 12.00 -1.20 -18.68
C GLY A 282 12.04 0.23 -19.23
N ALA A 283 11.40 0.49 -20.36
CA ALA A 283 11.31 1.83 -20.94
C ALA A 283 10.45 2.74 -20.07
N VAL A 284 10.87 4.00 -19.86
CA VAL A 284 10.10 4.98 -19.10
C VAL A 284 8.87 5.40 -19.90
N LEU A 285 7.72 5.38 -19.25
CA LEU A 285 6.41 5.72 -19.81
C LEU A 285 6.02 7.17 -19.47
N GLY A 286 5.14 7.73 -20.28
CA GLY A 286 4.61 9.08 -20.10
C GLY A 286 3.54 9.18 -19.00
N ALA A 287 3.18 10.42 -18.64
CA ALA A 287 2.08 10.65 -17.72
C ALA A 287 0.76 10.12 -18.28
N GLY A 288 -0.01 9.42 -17.46
CA GLY A 288 -1.27 8.76 -17.82
C GLY A 288 -1.14 7.33 -18.31
N GLU A 289 0.05 6.91 -18.74
CA GLU A 289 0.32 5.53 -19.17
C GLU A 289 0.52 4.63 -17.94
N GLU A 290 -0.09 3.44 -17.96
CA GLU A 290 0.01 2.46 -16.88
C GLU A 290 1.25 1.59 -17.06
N GLY A 291 1.99 1.40 -15.98
CA GLY A 291 3.19 0.58 -15.95
C GLY A 291 3.65 0.30 -14.52
N GLU A 292 4.83 -0.28 -14.39
CA GLU A 292 5.42 -0.57 -13.08
C GLU A 292 6.00 0.69 -12.44
N LEU A 293 5.64 0.93 -11.18
CA LEU A 293 6.24 2.00 -10.38
C LEU A 293 7.69 1.65 -10.03
N VAL A 294 8.58 2.57 -10.34
CA VAL A 294 9.99 2.53 -9.96
C VAL A 294 10.28 3.73 -9.06
N LEU A 295 10.95 3.49 -7.95
CA LEU A 295 11.25 4.54 -6.98
C LEU A 295 12.76 4.67 -6.75
N THR A 296 13.24 5.92 -6.72
CA THR A 296 14.58 6.25 -6.24
C THR A 296 14.46 7.09 -4.97
N THR A 297 15.09 6.64 -3.87
CA THR A 297 15.18 7.45 -2.65
C THR A 297 16.18 8.59 -2.85
N LEU A 298 15.79 9.81 -2.51
CA LEU A 298 16.63 11.00 -2.68
C LEU A 298 17.33 11.43 -1.40
N SER A 299 16.91 10.92 -0.24
CA SER A 299 17.40 11.37 1.08
C SER A 299 17.78 10.23 2.03
N LYS A 300 17.56 8.97 1.66
CA LYS A 300 17.85 7.81 2.51
C LYS A 300 19.35 7.54 2.57
N GLN A 301 19.89 7.52 3.80
CA GLN A 301 21.33 7.41 4.03
C GLN A 301 21.79 5.97 4.31
N ALA A 302 21.04 5.23 5.13
CA ALA A 302 21.44 3.90 5.56
C ALA A 302 21.45 2.90 4.42
N MET A 303 20.43 2.93 3.58
CA MET A 303 20.23 2.01 2.47
C MET A 303 19.58 2.75 1.30
N PRO A 304 20.37 3.49 0.50
CA PRO A 304 19.85 4.17 -0.68
C PRO A 304 19.32 3.17 -1.69
N MET A 305 18.14 3.45 -2.24
CA MET A 305 17.52 2.65 -3.29
C MET A 305 17.48 3.44 -4.58
N ILE A 306 18.21 2.96 -5.61
CA ILE A 306 18.26 3.59 -6.93
C ILE A 306 17.44 2.76 -7.89
N ARG A 307 16.44 3.38 -8.53
CA ARG A 307 15.55 2.77 -9.52
C ARG A 307 15.00 1.41 -9.06
N TYR A 308 14.45 1.38 -7.85
CA TYR A 308 13.90 0.14 -7.28
C TYR A 308 12.58 -0.21 -7.97
N ARG A 309 12.54 -1.38 -8.59
CA ARG A 309 11.34 -1.95 -9.21
C ARG A 309 10.42 -2.52 -8.13
N THR A 310 9.28 -1.84 -7.91
CA THR A 310 8.35 -2.20 -6.82
C THR A 310 7.46 -3.37 -7.14
N ARG A 311 7.27 -3.67 -8.43
CA ARG A 311 6.26 -4.59 -8.98
C ARG A 311 4.82 -4.08 -8.85
N ASP A 312 4.59 -2.91 -8.31
CA ASP A 312 3.26 -2.30 -8.21
C ASP A 312 2.92 -1.59 -9.53
N ILE A 313 1.72 -1.85 -10.05
CA ILE A 313 1.24 -1.29 -11.32
C ILE A 313 0.37 -0.07 -11.03
N THR A 314 0.74 1.06 -11.62
CA THR A 314 0.05 2.34 -11.49
C THR A 314 0.36 3.26 -12.70
N ALA A 315 -0.07 4.52 -12.64
CA ALA A 315 0.26 5.57 -13.60
C ALA A 315 0.45 6.90 -12.88
N LEU A 316 1.37 7.74 -13.35
CA LEU A 316 1.43 9.14 -12.90
C LEU A 316 0.28 9.92 -13.54
N LEU A 317 -0.52 10.59 -12.72
CA LEU A 317 -1.66 11.37 -13.20
C LEU A 317 -1.20 12.69 -13.82
N PRO A 318 -1.73 13.06 -14.99
CA PRO A 318 -1.48 14.36 -15.57
C PRO A 318 -2.23 15.48 -14.82
N GLY A 319 -1.72 16.70 -14.92
CA GLY A 319 -2.37 17.90 -14.42
C GLY A 319 -2.24 18.12 -12.91
N ALA A 320 -2.64 19.31 -12.48
CA ALA A 320 -2.60 19.73 -11.08
C ALA A 320 -3.79 19.18 -10.29
N CYS A 321 -3.60 18.93 -9.00
CA CYS A 321 -4.68 18.59 -8.10
C CYS A 321 -5.42 19.85 -7.62
N PRO A 322 -6.75 19.84 -7.54
CA PRO A 322 -7.53 20.94 -6.97
C PRO A 322 -7.15 21.31 -5.52
N CYS A 323 -6.48 20.41 -4.78
CA CYS A 323 -5.98 20.70 -3.43
C CYS A 323 -4.83 21.71 -3.39
N GLY A 324 -4.26 22.07 -4.55
CA GLY A 324 -3.21 23.09 -4.71
C GLY A 324 -1.78 22.60 -4.46
N ARG A 325 -1.58 21.33 -4.07
CA ARG A 325 -0.23 20.74 -3.93
C ARG A 325 0.45 20.63 -5.28
N SER A 326 1.76 20.93 -5.31
CA SER A 326 2.59 20.86 -6.52
C SER A 326 3.15 19.47 -6.79
N LEU A 327 3.04 18.56 -5.83
CA LEU A 327 3.51 17.17 -5.92
C LEU A 327 2.71 16.37 -6.96
N ARG A 328 3.41 15.57 -7.78
CA ARG A 328 2.76 14.65 -8.72
C ARG A 328 1.91 13.62 -7.95
N ARG A 329 0.87 13.17 -8.63
CA ARG A 329 0.01 12.12 -8.11
C ARG A 329 0.18 10.86 -8.92
N MET A 330 0.06 9.72 -8.24
CA MET A 330 -0.11 8.43 -8.91
C MET A 330 -1.52 7.92 -8.71
N LYS A 331 -2.03 7.11 -9.64
CA LYS A 331 -3.24 6.33 -9.42
C LYS A 331 -3.04 5.40 -8.22
N ARG A 332 -4.12 4.96 -7.60
CA ARG A 332 -4.05 3.87 -6.62
C ARG A 332 -3.44 2.63 -7.30
N ILE A 333 -2.70 1.84 -6.53
CA ILE A 333 -2.12 0.61 -7.05
C ILE A 333 -3.28 -0.32 -7.48
N SER A 334 -3.30 -0.66 -8.76
CA SER A 334 -4.34 -1.50 -9.32
C SER A 334 -4.06 -2.99 -9.08
N ARG A 335 -2.80 -3.38 -9.19
CA ARG A 335 -2.33 -4.77 -9.05
C ARG A 335 -0.81 -4.80 -8.87
N ARG A 336 -0.30 -5.97 -8.57
CA ARG A 336 1.14 -6.24 -8.61
C ARG A 336 1.47 -7.16 -9.77
N SER A 337 2.57 -6.93 -10.46
CA SER A 337 3.00 -7.80 -11.56
C SER A 337 3.46 -9.18 -11.07
N ASP A 338 3.87 -9.31 -9.79
CA ASP A 338 4.28 -10.58 -9.18
C ASP A 338 3.14 -11.32 -8.44
N ASP A 339 1.94 -10.72 -8.30
CA ASP A 339 0.73 -11.38 -7.77
C ASP A 339 -0.12 -12.00 -8.90
N MET A 340 0.38 -11.96 -10.13
CA MET A 340 -0.30 -12.53 -11.30
C MET A 340 -0.31 -14.05 -11.20
N LEU A 341 -1.52 -14.61 -11.27
CA LEU A 341 -1.76 -16.03 -11.35
C LEU A 341 -1.97 -16.42 -12.81
N ILE A 342 -1.24 -17.40 -13.30
CA ILE A 342 -1.45 -17.94 -14.64
C ILE A 342 -2.31 -19.20 -14.50
N ILE A 343 -3.55 -19.13 -14.97
CA ILE A 343 -4.52 -20.23 -14.90
C ILE A 343 -4.95 -20.60 -16.31
N ARG A 344 -4.59 -21.78 -16.76
CA ARG A 344 -4.90 -22.26 -18.13
C ARG A 344 -4.52 -21.27 -19.25
N GLY A 345 -3.36 -20.56 -19.06
CA GLY A 345 -2.87 -19.56 -20.03
C GLY A 345 -3.49 -18.16 -19.92
N VAL A 346 -4.40 -17.95 -18.97
CA VAL A 346 -4.99 -16.63 -18.69
C VAL A 346 -4.35 -16.00 -17.46
N ASN A 347 -4.04 -14.72 -17.55
CA ASN A 347 -3.51 -13.94 -16.44
C ASN A 347 -4.66 -13.48 -15.53
N VAL A 348 -4.65 -13.92 -14.29
CA VAL A 348 -5.65 -13.59 -13.27
C VAL A 348 -4.99 -12.85 -12.12
N PHE A 349 -5.61 -11.77 -11.66
CA PHE A 349 -5.15 -11.03 -10.48
C PHE A 349 -6.18 -11.13 -9.34
N PRO A 350 -5.74 -11.33 -8.09
CA PRO A 350 -6.66 -11.38 -6.94
C PRO A 350 -7.55 -10.14 -6.81
N SER A 351 -7.06 -8.96 -7.22
CA SER A 351 -7.86 -7.72 -7.23
C SER A 351 -9.04 -7.75 -8.20
N GLN A 352 -8.95 -8.53 -9.30
CA GLN A 352 -10.06 -8.71 -10.22
C GLN A 352 -11.16 -9.56 -9.58
N VAL A 353 -10.78 -10.62 -8.86
CA VAL A 353 -11.72 -11.45 -8.08
C VAL A 353 -12.44 -10.59 -7.04
N GLU A 354 -11.69 -9.77 -6.30
CA GLU A 354 -12.26 -8.88 -5.29
C GLU A 354 -13.28 -7.89 -5.87
N SER A 355 -12.93 -7.26 -7.00
CA SER A 355 -13.83 -6.32 -7.67
C SER A 355 -15.13 -6.99 -8.12
N ALA A 356 -15.05 -8.18 -8.71
CA ALA A 356 -16.22 -8.92 -9.16
C ALA A 356 -17.13 -9.33 -7.99
N LEU A 357 -16.55 -9.78 -6.89
CA LEU A 357 -17.32 -10.19 -5.70
C LEU A 357 -18.06 -9.02 -5.04
N LEU A 358 -17.45 -7.84 -4.97
CA LEU A 358 -18.05 -6.66 -4.35
C LEU A 358 -19.25 -6.08 -5.15
N GLU A 359 -19.40 -6.45 -6.41
CA GLU A 359 -20.56 -6.09 -7.25
C GLU A 359 -21.77 -7.02 -7.06
N VAL A 360 -21.59 -8.17 -6.38
CA VAL A 360 -22.66 -9.14 -6.17
C VAL A 360 -23.27 -8.96 -4.78
N GLU A 361 -24.55 -8.64 -4.73
CA GLU A 361 -25.30 -8.50 -3.47
C GLU A 361 -25.36 -9.84 -2.72
N GLY A 362 -25.19 -9.80 -1.42
CA GLY A 362 -25.20 -10.99 -0.54
C GLY A 362 -23.83 -11.62 -0.28
N THR A 363 -22.76 -11.12 -0.93
CA THR A 363 -21.37 -11.53 -0.62
C THR A 363 -20.77 -10.69 0.50
N LEU A 364 -19.85 -11.31 1.26
CA LEU A 364 -18.98 -10.60 2.20
C LEU A 364 -17.61 -10.33 1.55
N PRO A 365 -16.85 -9.30 1.99
CA PRO A 365 -15.54 -8.97 1.41
C PRO A 365 -14.43 -9.96 1.81
N HIS A 366 -14.83 -11.16 2.18
CA HIS A 366 -13.95 -12.23 2.65
C HIS A 366 -13.99 -13.38 1.66
N TYR A 367 -12.88 -13.55 0.94
CA TYR A 367 -12.72 -14.60 -0.06
C TYR A 367 -11.30 -15.17 -0.01
N GLN A 368 -11.16 -16.37 -0.59
CA GLN A 368 -9.88 -17.04 -0.73
C GLN A 368 -9.82 -17.75 -2.09
N ILE A 369 -8.70 -17.59 -2.79
CA ILE A 369 -8.40 -18.26 -4.05
C ILE A 369 -7.57 -19.50 -3.72
N ILE A 370 -8.04 -20.67 -4.11
CA ILE A 370 -7.33 -21.93 -3.94
C ILE A 370 -6.91 -22.43 -5.31
N LEU A 371 -5.60 -22.59 -5.50
CA LEU A 371 -5.03 -23.12 -6.72
C LEU A 371 -4.65 -24.59 -6.51
N THR A 372 -5.11 -25.44 -7.39
CA THR A 372 -4.76 -26.86 -7.41
C THR A 372 -4.33 -27.27 -8.81
N ARG A 373 -3.74 -28.47 -8.95
CA ARG A 373 -3.41 -29.04 -10.25
C ARG A 373 -3.99 -30.45 -10.33
N SER A 374 -4.87 -30.69 -11.28
CA SER A 374 -5.46 -32.00 -11.52
C SER A 374 -5.28 -32.38 -12.98
N HIS A 375 -4.80 -33.60 -13.23
CA HIS A 375 -4.54 -34.13 -14.58
C HIS A 375 -3.69 -33.19 -15.47
N GLY A 376 -2.72 -32.49 -14.85
CA GLY A 376 -1.81 -31.58 -15.55
C GLY A 376 -2.40 -30.20 -15.85
N LEU A 377 -3.64 -29.93 -15.48
CA LEU A 377 -4.31 -28.63 -15.66
C LEU A 377 -4.45 -27.90 -14.32
N ASP A 378 -4.14 -26.61 -14.34
CA ASP A 378 -4.37 -25.74 -13.19
C ASP A 378 -5.87 -25.47 -13.02
N GLN A 379 -6.33 -25.63 -11.79
CA GLN A 379 -7.69 -25.34 -11.36
C GLN A 379 -7.67 -24.19 -10.36
N MET A 380 -8.70 -23.36 -10.43
CA MET A 380 -8.91 -22.25 -9.52
C MET A 380 -10.29 -22.37 -8.90
N GLU A 381 -10.32 -22.45 -7.57
CA GLU A 381 -11.52 -22.34 -6.75
C GLU A 381 -11.50 -21.00 -6.04
N VAL A 382 -12.66 -20.32 -5.99
CA VAL A 382 -12.86 -19.11 -5.21
C VAL A 382 -13.85 -19.41 -4.10
N GLN A 383 -13.36 -19.47 -2.87
CA GLN A 383 -14.21 -19.58 -1.68
C GLN A 383 -14.66 -18.18 -1.26
N VAL A 384 -15.97 -18.00 -1.09
CA VAL A 384 -16.60 -16.70 -0.80
C VAL A 384 -17.47 -16.84 0.43
N GLU A 385 -17.26 -16.00 1.43
CA GLU A 385 -18.19 -15.89 2.55
C GLU A 385 -19.44 -15.13 2.12
N VAL A 386 -20.59 -15.64 2.50
CA VAL A 386 -21.89 -15.02 2.27
C VAL A 386 -22.55 -14.65 3.59
N THR A 387 -23.55 -13.77 3.57
CA THR A 387 -24.25 -13.36 4.79
C THR A 387 -25.00 -14.55 5.42
N SER A 388 -25.21 -14.50 6.74
CA SER A 388 -25.98 -15.56 7.43
C SER A 388 -27.41 -15.67 6.91
N GLU A 389 -28.00 -14.58 6.42
CA GLU A 389 -29.31 -14.56 5.80
C GLU A 389 -29.30 -15.35 4.49
N SER A 390 -28.32 -15.08 3.62
CA SER A 390 -28.14 -15.82 2.36
C SER A 390 -27.84 -17.28 2.60
N PHE A 391 -27.11 -17.64 3.65
CA PHE A 391 -26.76 -19.03 3.97
C PHE A 391 -27.93 -19.82 4.60
N SER A 392 -28.88 -19.13 5.26
CA SER A 392 -30.05 -19.75 5.90
C SER A 392 -31.22 -19.99 4.95
N ASP A 393 -31.18 -19.38 3.74
CA ASP A 393 -32.26 -19.50 2.77
C ASP A 393 -32.23 -20.84 2.00
N LYS A 394 -33.35 -21.15 1.34
CA LYS A 394 -33.55 -22.42 0.64
C LYS A 394 -32.40 -22.72 -0.33
N ILE A 395 -32.05 -23.99 -0.48
CA ILE A 395 -31.00 -24.52 -1.37
C ILE A 395 -30.97 -23.83 -2.75
N GLY A 396 -32.13 -23.54 -3.34
CA GLY A 396 -32.21 -22.86 -4.64
C GLY A 396 -31.73 -21.41 -4.66
N ALA A 397 -31.78 -20.68 -3.52
CA ALA A 397 -31.24 -19.33 -3.43
C ALA A 397 -29.70 -19.32 -3.37
N LEU A 398 -29.12 -20.30 -2.68
CA LEU A 398 -27.67 -20.49 -2.66
C LEU A 398 -27.12 -20.92 -4.03
N GLU A 399 -27.80 -21.81 -4.74
CA GLU A 399 -27.41 -22.19 -6.11
C GLU A 399 -27.46 -20.97 -7.05
N GLN A 400 -28.51 -20.17 -6.96
CA GLN A 400 -28.63 -18.95 -7.76
C GLN A 400 -27.55 -17.92 -7.43
N LEU A 401 -27.22 -17.73 -6.15
CA LEU A 401 -26.13 -16.83 -5.72
C LEU A 401 -24.77 -17.34 -6.23
N ASN A 402 -24.52 -18.65 -6.13
CA ASN A 402 -23.31 -19.29 -6.65
C ASN A 402 -23.14 -19.05 -8.15
N ASP A 403 -24.21 -19.26 -8.93
CA ASP A 403 -24.21 -19.02 -10.38
C ASP A 403 -23.96 -17.54 -10.69
N THR A 404 -24.61 -16.63 -9.97
CA THR A 404 -24.39 -15.17 -10.13
C THR A 404 -22.94 -14.78 -9.89
N ILE A 405 -22.32 -15.31 -8.82
CA ILE A 405 -20.90 -15.06 -8.53
C ILE A 405 -20.01 -15.68 -9.61
N ALA A 406 -20.30 -16.92 -10.04
CA ALA A 406 -19.53 -17.59 -11.08
C ALA A 406 -19.55 -16.81 -12.41
N ASP A 407 -20.72 -16.30 -12.78
CA ASP A 407 -20.90 -15.50 -14.00
C ASP A 407 -20.18 -14.14 -13.91
N ALA A 408 -20.25 -13.46 -12.76
CA ALA A 408 -19.53 -12.22 -12.50
C ALA A 408 -18.00 -12.42 -12.58
N LEU A 409 -17.50 -13.50 -11.99
CA LEU A 409 -16.09 -13.86 -12.07
C LEU A 409 -15.68 -14.24 -13.50
N GLU A 410 -16.48 -15.02 -14.23
CA GLU A 410 -16.20 -15.38 -15.63
C GLU A 410 -16.15 -14.13 -16.52
N HIS A 411 -17.05 -13.19 -16.31
CA HIS A 411 -17.08 -11.93 -17.05
C HIS A 411 -15.78 -11.11 -16.88
N VAL A 412 -15.26 -11.03 -15.66
CA VAL A 412 -14.07 -10.22 -15.32
C VAL A 412 -12.77 -10.95 -15.63
N LEU A 413 -12.73 -12.27 -15.39
CA LEU A 413 -11.50 -13.07 -15.52
C LEU A 413 -11.33 -13.66 -16.94
N GLY A 414 -12.40 -13.78 -17.71
CA GLY A 414 -12.39 -14.44 -19.02
C GLY A 414 -12.24 -15.96 -18.95
N ILE A 415 -12.35 -16.55 -17.76
CA ILE A 415 -12.33 -17.99 -17.52
C ILE A 415 -13.36 -18.36 -16.45
N ARG A 416 -14.00 -19.52 -16.64
CA ARG A 416 -14.87 -20.07 -15.61
C ARG A 416 -14.05 -20.70 -14.49
N VAL A 417 -14.35 -20.32 -13.25
CA VAL A 417 -13.73 -20.80 -12.02
C VAL A 417 -14.78 -21.51 -11.17
N GLU A 418 -14.32 -22.40 -10.28
CA GLU A 418 -15.18 -23.03 -9.29
C GLU A 418 -15.46 -22.02 -8.17
N VAL A 419 -16.73 -21.92 -7.74
CA VAL A 419 -17.14 -21.05 -6.64
C VAL A 419 -17.69 -21.93 -5.52
N THR A 420 -17.20 -21.70 -4.32
CA THR A 420 -17.66 -22.39 -3.09
C THR A 420 -18.14 -21.35 -2.09
N LEU A 421 -19.45 -21.35 -1.82
CA LEU A 421 -20.00 -20.48 -0.78
C LEU A 421 -19.73 -21.09 0.58
N VAL A 422 -19.23 -20.28 1.51
CA VAL A 422 -18.92 -20.71 2.87
C VAL A 422 -19.62 -19.81 3.89
N GLU A 423 -19.87 -20.38 5.07
CA GLU A 423 -20.47 -19.64 6.19
C GLU A 423 -19.59 -18.46 6.61
N PRO A 424 -20.19 -17.40 7.19
CA PRO A 424 -19.42 -16.31 7.80
C PRO A 424 -18.39 -16.86 8.79
N HIS A 425 -17.20 -16.23 8.84
CA HIS A 425 -16.07 -16.62 9.70
C HIS A 425 -15.38 -17.96 9.37
N THR A 426 -15.69 -18.60 8.23
CA THR A 426 -15.00 -19.81 7.76
C THR A 426 -13.59 -19.49 7.26
N ILE A 427 -13.42 -18.35 6.57
CA ILE A 427 -12.12 -17.92 6.06
C ILE A 427 -11.35 -17.24 7.20
N GLN A 428 -10.14 -17.76 7.46
CA GLN A 428 -9.30 -17.23 8.52
C GLN A 428 -9.02 -15.74 8.34
N ARG A 429 -9.36 -14.95 9.35
CA ARG A 429 -9.06 -13.52 9.36
C ARG A 429 -7.57 -13.28 9.55
N SER A 430 -7.04 -12.34 8.82
CA SER A 430 -5.65 -11.91 8.96
C SER A 430 -5.59 -10.65 9.84
N GLU A 431 -4.73 -10.67 10.84
CA GLU A 431 -4.44 -9.51 11.69
C GLU A 431 -3.57 -8.46 10.98
N GLY A 432 -3.26 -8.70 9.71
CA GLY A 432 -2.45 -7.84 8.83
C GLY A 432 -2.95 -7.95 7.40
N LYS A 433 -2.03 -8.18 6.44
CA LYS A 433 -2.43 -8.41 5.04
C LYS A 433 -3.26 -9.66 4.89
N ALA A 434 -4.39 -9.57 4.19
CA ALA A 434 -5.22 -10.73 3.89
C ALA A 434 -4.44 -11.73 3.01
N LYS A 435 -4.42 -13.00 3.43
CA LYS A 435 -3.85 -14.08 2.62
C LYS A 435 -4.91 -14.57 1.63
N ARG A 436 -5.00 -13.90 0.49
CA ARG A 436 -6.01 -14.16 -0.53
C ARG A 436 -5.77 -15.41 -1.36
N VAL A 437 -4.52 -15.89 -1.48
CA VAL A 437 -4.16 -17.00 -2.37
C VAL A 437 -3.52 -18.14 -1.58
N ILE A 438 -4.05 -19.34 -1.75
CA ILE A 438 -3.46 -20.62 -1.31
C ILE A 438 -3.07 -21.41 -2.54
N ASP A 439 -1.78 -21.45 -2.86
CA ASP A 439 -1.28 -22.24 -3.98
C ASP A 439 -0.88 -23.64 -3.50
N ARG A 440 -1.66 -24.64 -3.91
CA ARG A 440 -1.44 -26.06 -3.62
C ARG A 440 -0.89 -26.84 -4.82
N ARG A 441 -0.54 -26.17 -5.92
CA ARG A 441 -0.09 -26.83 -7.15
C ARG A 441 1.24 -27.57 -7.02
N LEU A 442 2.04 -27.19 -6.03
CA LEU A 442 3.36 -27.80 -5.74
C LEU A 442 3.33 -28.69 -4.48
N GLN A 443 2.18 -28.88 -3.86
CA GLN A 443 2.04 -29.82 -2.74
C GLN A 443 1.79 -31.23 -3.32
N PRO A 444 2.59 -32.25 -2.90
CA PRO A 444 2.43 -33.62 -3.37
C PRO A 444 1.12 -34.26 -2.95
#